data_30dac1f9263e1eaab90357d1114f8d82
#
_entry.id   30dac1f9263e1eaab90357d1114f8d82
#
_cell.length_a   1.000
_cell.length_b   1.000
_cell.length_c   1.000
_cell.angle_alpha   90.00
_cell.angle_beta   90.00
_cell.angle_gamma   90.00
#
_symmetry.space_group_name_H-M   'P 1'
#
loop_
_entity.id
_entity.type
_entity.pdbx_description
1 polymer ?
#
loop_
_entity_poly.entity_id
_entity_poly.type
_entity_poly.pdbx_seq_one_letter_code
_entity_poly.pdbx_strand_id
1 'polypeptide(L)'
;MIMFGNIYKDRRVLVTGHTGFKGSWLVQWLTMSGAQVTGISLPPETSPNHWDLLGLDIESFHIDIRDEDLLRRKIVDTKPEIVFHLAAQPLVRRSYRQPLETWATNVMGTTNVLDACREVAELAALVVITTDKCYENKEWVWGYREIDPLGGHDPYSA
;
A
#
# COMPACT_ATOMS: atom_id res chain seq x y z
N MET A 1 4.60 -4.00 25.69
CA MET A 1 5.10 -2.66 25.34
C MET A 1 3.92 -1.83 24.82
N ILE A 2 3.66 -0.65 25.36
CA ILE A 2 2.60 0.24 24.83
C ILE A 2 3.19 0.94 23.60
N MET A 3 2.76 0.54 22.41
CA MET A 3 3.15 1.16 21.15
C MET A 3 2.00 2.02 20.65
N PHE A 4 2.30 3.24 20.23
CA PHE A 4 1.31 4.19 19.64
C PHE A 4 0.04 4.37 20.48
N GLY A 5 0.15 4.37 21.82
CA GLY A 5 -1.01 4.51 22.70
C GLY A 5 -2.05 3.40 22.59
N ASN A 6 -1.66 2.21 22.10
CA ASN A 6 -2.53 1.07 21.82
C ASN A 6 -3.62 1.32 20.76
N ILE A 7 -3.45 2.30 19.88
CA ILE A 7 -4.47 2.65 18.87
C ILE A 7 -4.79 1.49 17.91
N TYR A 8 -3.83 0.57 17.69
CA TYR A 8 -3.99 -0.58 16.79
C TYR A 8 -4.48 -1.86 17.50
N LYS A 9 -4.50 -1.86 18.84
CA LYS A 9 -4.86 -3.08 19.59
C LYS A 9 -6.30 -3.50 19.25
N ASP A 10 -6.45 -4.78 18.88
CA ASP A 10 -7.70 -5.43 18.48
C ASP A 10 -8.40 -4.81 17.24
N ARG A 11 -7.74 -3.88 16.53
CA ARG A 11 -8.27 -3.26 15.31
C ARG A 11 -8.03 -4.16 14.09
N ARG A 12 -9.04 -4.23 13.21
CA ARG A 12 -8.91 -4.86 11.90
C ARG A 12 -8.17 -3.90 10.96
N VAL A 13 -6.98 -4.29 10.53
CA VAL A 13 -6.11 -3.47 9.68
C VAL A 13 -5.84 -4.21 8.38
N LEU A 14 -6.20 -3.60 7.26
CA LEU A 14 -5.86 -4.10 5.93
C LEU A 14 -4.59 -3.43 5.42
N VAL A 15 -3.66 -4.24 4.90
CA VAL A 15 -2.42 -3.75 4.27
C VAL A 15 -2.35 -4.27 2.84
N THR A 16 -2.43 -3.39 1.84
CA THR A 16 -2.11 -3.79 0.46
C THR A 16 -0.61 -3.67 0.22
N GLY A 17 -0.05 -4.58 -0.58
CA GLY A 17 1.41 -4.61 -0.81
C GLY A 17 2.20 -5.15 0.38
N HIS A 18 1.58 -5.98 1.23
CA HIS A 18 2.16 -6.53 2.45
C HIS A 18 3.38 -7.44 2.21
N THR A 19 3.50 -8.06 1.04
CA THR A 19 4.66 -8.89 0.68
C THR A 19 5.89 -8.08 0.26
N GLY A 20 5.70 -6.79 -0.03
CA GLY A 20 6.79 -5.86 -0.36
C GLY A 20 7.64 -5.50 0.85
N PHE A 21 8.83 -4.91 0.61
CA PHE A 21 9.77 -4.59 1.67
C PHE A 21 9.18 -3.69 2.77
N LYS A 22 8.58 -2.56 2.42
CA LYS A 22 7.93 -1.67 3.40
C LYS A 22 6.68 -2.29 4.02
N GLY A 23 5.88 -2.97 3.20
CA GLY A 23 4.64 -3.62 3.65
C GLY A 23 4.89 -4.67 4.70
N SER A 24 5.89 -5.53 4.53
CA SER A 24 6.24 -6.59 5.46
C SER A 24 6.75 -6.04 6.82
N TRP A 25 7.53 -4.95 6.82
CA TRP A 25 7.89 -4.25 8.05
C TRP A 25 6.68 -3.65 8.77
N LEU A 26 5.77 -3.03 8.01
CA LEU A 26 4.56 -2.46 8.59
C LEU A 26 3.66 -3.53 9.21
N VAL A 27 3.48 -4.66 8.52
CA VAL A 27 2.71 -5.80 9.04
C VAL A 27 3.32 -6.33 10.33
N GLN A 28 4.64 -6.49 10.38
CA GLN A 28 5.34 -6.88 11.62
C GLN A 28 5.03 -5.93 12.78
N TRP A 29 5.09 -4.62 12.55
CA TRP A 29 4.79 -3.62 13.59
C TRP A 29 3.33 -3.64 14.02
N LEU A 30 2.41 -3.74 13.07
CA LEU A 30 0.98 -3.79 13.37
C LEU A 30 0.63 -5.04 14.19
N THR A 31 1.17 -6.21 13.82
CA THR A 31 0.99 -7.47 14.56
C THR A 31 1.56 -7.35 15.98
N MET A 32 2.76 -6.82 16.14
CA MET A 32 3.35 -6.56 17.46
C MET A 32 2.56 -5.55 18.29
N SER A 33 1.81 -4.65 17.64
CA SER A 33 0.92 -3.68 18.29
C SER A 33 -0.46 -4.26 18.64
N GLY A 34 -0.69 -5.55 18.33
CA GLY A 34 -1.92 -6.26 18.65
C GLY A 34 -3.05 -6.05 17.64
N ALA A 35 -2.75 -5.58 16.42
CA ALA A 35 -3.74 -5.48 15.35
C ALA A 35 -4.10 -6.87 14.77
N GLN A 36 -5.33 -7.01 14.29
CA GLN A 36 -5.78 -8.10 13.45
C GLN A 36 -5.50 -7.72 12.00
N VAL A 37 -4.37 -8.20 11.46
CA VAL A 37 -3.88 -7.77 10.16
C VAL A 37 -4.34 -8.72 9.05
N THR A 38 -4.90 -8.15 7.98
CA THR A 38 -5.15 -8.84 6.72
C THR A 38 -4.28 -8.23 5.63
N GLY A 39 -3.62 -9.06 4.82
CA GLY A 39 -2.76 -8.65 3.73
C GLY A 39 -3.37 -8.94 2.34
N ILE A 40 -3.31 -7.99 1.42
CA ILE A 40 -3.61 -8.17 -0.01
C ILE A 40 -2.39 -7.75 -0.82
N SER A 41 -1.85 -8.64 -1.67
CA SER A 41 -0.68 -8.34 -2.51
C SER A 41 -0.50 -9.40 -3.58
N LEU A 42 0.37 -9.12 -4.54
CA LEU A 42 0.96 -10.18 -5.38
C LEU A 42 1.99 -10.97 -4.56
N PRO A 43 2.34 -12.21 -4.96
CA PRO A 43 3.46 -12.93 -4.39
C PRO A 43 4.76 -12.13 -4.47
N PRO A 44 5.73 -12.33 -3.55
CA PRO A 44 7.05 -11.72 -3.65
C PRO A 44 7.75 -12.05 -4.98
N GLU A 45 8.39 -11.06 -5.61
CA GLU A 45 9.09 -11.25 -6.90
C GLU A 45 10.51 -11.85 -6.73
N THR A 46 11.03 -11.91 -5.52
CA THR A 46 12.43 -12.35 -5.25
C THR A 46 12.50 -13.47 -4.22
N SER A 47 13.57 -14.27 -4.31
CA SER A 47 13.92 -15.25 -3.27
C SER A 47 15.43 -15.15 -3.02
N PRO A 48 15.89 -14.94 -1.76
CA PRO A 48 15.05 -14.71 -0.58
C PRO A 48 14.34 -13.35 -0.62
N ASN A 49 13.26 -13.23 0.14
CA ASN A 49 12.54 -11.96 0.34
C ASN A 49 12.23 -11.75 1.83
N HIS A 50 11.97 -10.52 2.22
CA HIS A 50 11.77 -10.17 3.62
C HIS A 50 10.48 -10.76 4.19
N TRP A 51 9.41 -10.83 3.40
CA TRP A 51 8.13 -11.40 3.81
C TRP A 51 8.25 -12.84 4.28
N ASP A 52 8.86 -13.71 3.46
CA ASP A 52 9.04 -15.12 3.79
C ASP A 52 9.95 -15.31 5.02
N LEU A 53 10.99 -14.46 5.17
CA LEU A 53 11.90 -14.51 6.32
C LEU A 53 11.22 -14.13 7.64
N LEU A 54 10.20 -13.28 7.62
CA LEU A 54 9.46 -12.92 8.82
C LEU A 54 8.56 -14.06 9.33
N GLY A 55 8.06 -14.92 8.46
CA GLY A 55 7.20 -16.05 8.82
C GLY A 55 5.95 -15.65 9.61
N LEU A 56 5.35 -14.50 9.28
CA LEU A 56 4.19 -13.97 10.00
C LEU A 56 2.93 -14.78 9.71
N ASP A 57 2.18 -15.10 10.76
CA ASP A 57 0.88 -15.75 10.67
C ASP A 57 -0.23 -14.70 10.66
N ILE A 58 -0.61 -14.29 9.45
CA ILE A 58 -1.75 -13.38 9.20
C ILE A 58 -2.61 -13.93 8.08
N GLU A 59 -3.85 -13.45 7.97
CA GLU A 59 -4.64 -13.65 6.76
C GLU A 59 -3.98 -12.95 5.57
N SER A 60 -3.53 -13.72 4.57
CA SER A 60 -2.83 -13.21 3.39
C SER A 60 -3.50 -13.69 2.11
N PHE A 61 -3.83 -12.75 1.20
CA PHE A 61 -4.49 -13.03 -0.06
C PHE A 61 -3.66 -12.52 -1.23
N HIS A 62 -3.44 -13.40 -2.21
CA HIS A 62 -2.76 -13.04 -3.45
C HIS A 62 -3.79 -12.51 -4.46
N ILE A 63 -3.99 -11.18 -4.43
CA ILE A 63 -4.92 -10.47 -5.30
C ILE A 63 -4.17 -9.30 -5.94
N ASP A 64 -4.34 -9.16 -7.26
CA ASP A 64 -3.90 -7.98 -8.00
C ASP A 64 -4.90 -6.83 -7.75
N ILE A 65 -4.41 -5.66 -7.35
CA ILE A 65 -5.27 -4.49 -7.14
C ILE A 65 -5.95 -3.97 -8.42
N ARG A 66 -5.52 -4.47 -9.59
CA ARG A 66 -6.16 -4.19 -10.89
C ARG A 66 -7.40 -5.04 -11.13
N ASP A 67 -7.56 -6.15 -10.41
CA ASP A 67 -8.79 -6.96 -10.42
C ASP A 67 -9.83 -6.32 -9.49
N GLU A 68 -10.58 -5.37 -10.04
CA GLU A 68 -11.56 -4.56 -9.31
C GLU A 68 -12.56 -5.42 -8.52
N ASP A 69 -13.16 -6.41 -9.18
CA ASP A 69 -14.21 -7.21 -8.58
C ASP A 69 -13.73 -8.08 -7.43
N LEU A 70 -12.58 -8.73 -7.59
CA LEU A 70 -12.02 -9.59 -6.55
C LEU A 70 -11.50 -8.76 -5.37
N LEU A 71 -10.82 -7.64 -5.67
CA LEU A 71 -10.32 -6.70 -4.68
C LEU A 71 -11.47 -6.14 -3.84
N ARG A 72 -12.52 -5.63 -4.49
CA ARG A 72 -13.70 -5.04 -3.83
C ARG A 72 -14.37 -6.02 -2.88
N ARG A 73 -14.69 -7.23 -3.39
CA ARG A 73 -15.28 -8.27 -2.54
C ARG A 73 -14.41 -8.54 -1.31
N LYS A 74 -13.10 -8.67 -1.47
CA LYS A 74 -12.21 -8.98 -0.36
C LYS A 74 -12.11 -7.84 0.65
N ILE A 75 -12.02 -6.58 0.20
CA ILE A 75 -11.97 -5.41 1.09
C ILE A 75 -13.28 -5.32 1.91
N VAL A 76 -14.43 -5.47 1.26
CA VAL A 76 -15.72 -5.40 1.93
C VAL A 76 -15.90 -6.56 2.94
N ASP A 77 -15.50 -7.77 2.57
CA ASP A 77 -15.62 -8.96 3.45
C ASP A 77 -14.76 -8.84 4.71
N THR A 78 -13.57 -8.25 4.61
CA THR A 78 -12.64 -8.09 5.75
C THR A 78 -13.05 -6.98 6.71
N LYS A 79 -13.93 -6.07 6.29
CA LYS A 79 -14.45 -4.94 7.09
C LYS A 79 -13.37 -4.20 7.87
N PRO A 80 -12.32 -3.71 7.20
CA PRO A 80 -11.21 -3.07 7.88
C PRO A 80 -11.65 -1.77 8.55
N GLU A 81 -11.08 -1.48 9.71
CA GLU A 81 -11.22 -0.18 10.39
C GLU A 81 -10.12 0.79 9.95
N ILE A 82 -8.96 0.24 9.54
CA ILE A 82 -7.83 1.02 9.04
C ILE A 82 -7.29 0.31 7.79
N VAL A 83 -7.00 1.08 6.75
CA VAL A 83 -6.36 0.59 5.53
C VAL A 83 -5.05 1.32 5.30
N PHE A 84 -3.97 0.56 5.08
CA PHE A 84 -2.71 1.06 4.56
C PHE A 84 -2.52 0.55 3.14
N HIS A 85 -2.53 1.46 2.17
CA HIS A 85 -2.35 1.12 0.77
C HIS A 85 -0.90 1.38 0.35
N LEU A 86 -0.13 0.27 0.19
CA LEU A 86 1.27 0.29 -0.22
C LEU A 86 1.50 -0.45 -1.56
N ALA A 87 0.50 -1.15 -2.08
CA ALA A 87 0.63 -1.86 -3.34
C ALA A 87 0.85 -0.87 -4.49
N ALA A 88 1.99 -1.00 -5.16
CA ALA A 88 2.36 -0.17 -6.29
C ALA A 88 3.44 -0.86 -7.14
N GLN A 89 3.60 -0.43 -8.38
CA GLN A 89 4.81 -0.67 -9.16
C GLN A 89 5.80 0.47 -8.84
N PRO A 90 6.85 0.24 -7.98
CA PRO A 90 7.65 1.33 -7.42
C PRO A 90 8.93 1.65 -8.23
N LEU A 91 9.19 0.90 -9.32
CA LEU A 91 10.47 0.97 -10.02
C LEU A 91 10.40 1.93 -11.21
N VAL A 92 11.06 3.10 -11.09
CA VAL A 92 11.15 4.11 -12.15
C VAL A 92 11.64 3.52 -13.47
N ARG A 93 12.71 2.69 -13.45
CA ARG A 93 13.21 2.07 -14.69
C ARG A 93 12.21 1.12 -15.36
N ARG A 94 11.34 0.46 -14.57
CA ARG A 94 10.25 -0.38 -15.10
C ARG A 94 9.17 0.49 -15.74
N SER A 95 8.87 1.66 -15.18
CA SER A 95 7.86 2.56 -15.73
C SER A 95 8.17 3.01 -17.16
N TYR A 96 9.44 3.23 -17.51
CA TYR A 96 9.82 3.53 -18.88
C TYR A 96 9.60 2.37 -19.86
N ARG A 97 9.79 1.14 -19.39
CA ARG A 97 9.61 -0.06 -20.23
C ARG A 97 8.16 -0.53 -20.29
N GLN A 98 7.40 -0.27 -19.25
CA GLN A 98 6.02 -0.73 -19.04
C GLN A 98 5.14 0.41 -18.50
N PRO A 99 4.97 1.51 -19.25
CA PRO A 99 4.24 2.68 -18.75
C PRO A 99 2.75 2.36 -18.50
N LEU A 100 2.11 1.60 -19.39
CA LEU A 100 0.70 1.22 -19.23
C LEU A 100 0.48 0.36 -17.98
N GLU A 101 1.36 -0.59 -17.72
CA GLU A 101 1.28 -1.42 -16.50
C GLU A 101 1.49 -0.56 -15.25
N THR A 102 2.43 0.38 -15.28
CA THR A 102 2.68 1.30 -14.17
C THR A 102 1.44 2.12 -13.85
N TRP A 103 0.79 2.70 -14.87
CA TRP A 103 -0.43 3.47 -14.70
C TRP A 103 -1.62 2.62 -14.28
N ALA A 104 -1.79 1.44 -14.88
CA ALA A 104 -2.85 0.50 -14.50
C ALA A 104 -2.72 0.09 -13.02
N THR A 105 -1.50 -0.10 -12.53
CA THR A 105 -1.26 -0.46 -11.13
C THR A 105 -1.38 0.75 -10.21
N ASN A 106 -0.64 1.83 -10.49
CA ASN A 106 -0.50 2.93 -9.53
C ASN A 106 -1.69 3.89 -9.54
N VAL A 107 -2.32 4.09 -10.69
CA VAL A 107 -3.50 4.98 -10.81
C VAL A 107 -4.78 4.17 -10.65
N MET A 108 -5.03 3.23 -11.56
CA MET A 108 -6.29 2.47 -11.56
C MET A 108 -6.38 1.53 -10.35
N GLY A 109 -5.31 0.82 -10.02
CA GLY A 109 -5.29 -0.05 -8.84
C GLY A 109 -5.53 0.72 -7.54
N THR A 110 -4.94 1.92 -7.39
CA THR A 110 -5.23 2.80 -6.24
C THR A 110 -6.70 3.26 -6.26
N THR A 111 -7.22 3.63 -7.43
CA THR A 111 -8.64 4.01 -7.58
C THR A 111 -9.57 2.87 -7.16
N ASN A 112 -9.27 1.64 -7.55
CA ASN A 112 -10.05 0.45 -7.16
C ASN A 112 -10.04 0.24 -5.64
N VAL A 113 -8.89 0.43 -4.98
CA VAL A 113 -8.80 0.36 -3.50
C VAL A 113 -9.67 1.44 -2.86
N LEU A 114 -9.56 2.69 -3.34
CA LEU A 114 -10.33 3.81 -2.81
C LEU A 114 -11.83 3.61 -2.98
N ASP A 115 -12.26 3.14 -4.15
CA ASP A 115 -13.68 2.90 -4.44
C ASP A 115 -14.24 1.76 -3.58
N ALA A 116 -13.53 0.64 -3.46
CA ALA A 116 -13.91 -0.45 -2.57
C ALA A 116 -14.04 -0.01 -1.10
N CYS A 117 -13.15 0.86 -0.63
CA CYS A 117 -13.17 1.39 0.73
C CYS A 117 -14.41 2.25 1.03
N ARG A 118 -15.06 2.84 0.01
CA ARG A 118 -16.32 3.60 0.20
C ARG A 118 -17.47 2.73 0.67
N GLU A 119 -17.42 1.43 0.43
CA GLU A 119 -18.46 0.47 0.84
C GLU A 119 -18.24 -0.07 2.26
N VAL A 120 -17.11 0.26 2.91
CA VAL A 120 -16.78 -0.21 4.26
C VAL A 120 -17.25 0.79 5.31
N ALA A 121 -18.36 0.47 5.97
CA ALA A 121 -18.99 1.38 6.94
C ALA A 121 -18.13 1.64 8.18
N GLU A 122 -17.33 0.68 8.59
CA GLU A 122 -16.50 0.73 9.80
C GLU A 122 -15.15 1.42 9.57
N LEU A 123 -14.82 1.82 8.33
CA LEU A 123 -13.53 2.41 8.00
C LEU A 123 -13.34 3.77 8.69
N ALA A 124 -12.36 3.83 9.60
CA ALA A 124 -12.02 5.04 10.33
C ALA A 124 -10.87 5.81 9.66
N ALA A 125 -9.94 5.12 8.98
CA ALA A 125 -8.80 5.76 8.34
C ALA A 125 -8.30 4.95 7.13
N LEU A 126 -7.91 5.67 6.08
CA LEU A 126 -7.22 5.14 4.91
C LEU A 126 -5.96 5.96 4.67
N VAL A 127 -4.81 5.30 4.67
CA VAL A 127 -3.50 5.91 4.41
C VAL A 127 -2.97 5.38 3.08
N VAL A 128 -2.80 6.25 2.11
CA VAL A 128 -2.20 5.93 0.80
C VAL A 128 -0.74 6.34 0.80
N ILE A 129 0.15 5.38 0.57
CA ILE A 129 1.58 5.64 0.48
C ILE A 129 1.93 6.05 -0.95
N THR A 130 2.38 7.27 -1.09
CA THR A 130 2.78 7.86 -2.37
C THR A 130 4.29 8.05 -2.44
N THR A 131 4.76 8.98 -3.27
CA THR A 131 6.18 9.25 -3.52
C THR A 131 6.47 10.74 -3.54
N ASP A 132 7.65 11.14 -3.07
CA ASP A 132 8.22 12.47 -3.22
C ASP A 132 8.48 12.85 -4.70
N LYS A 133 8.59 11.85 -5.58
CA LYS A 133 8.82 12.06 -7.02
C LYS A 133 7.64 12.72 -7.74
N CYS A 134 6.50 12.86 -7.09
CA CYS A 134 5.37 13.61 -7.64
C CYS A 134 5.64 15.12 -7.73
N TYR A 135 6.62 15.65 -6.98
CA TYR A 135 6.99 17.06 -7.07
C TYR A 135 7.91 17.34 -8.27
N GLU A 136 7.77 18.54 -8.86
CA GLU A 136 8.73 19.04 -9.83
C GLU A 136 10.11 19.18 -9.18
N ASN A 137 11.08 18.34 -9.58
CA ASN A 137 12.40 18.33 -8.96
C ASN A 137 13.18 19.61 -9.31
N LYS A 138 13.45 20.43 -8.31
CA LYS A 138 14.23 21.66 -8.39
C LYS A 138 15.70 21.46 -7.99
N GLU A 139 16.09 20.27 -7.56
CA GLU A 139 17.44 19.93 -7.07
C GLU A 139 17.99 20.89 -6.00
N TRP A 140 17.10 21.47 -5.21
CA TRP A 140 17.46 22.34 -4.10
C TRP A 140 17.69 21.54 -2.80
N VAL A 141 18.26 22.21 -1.79
CA VAL A 141 18.62 21.57 -0.51
C VAL A 141 17.47 21.48 0.50
N TRP A 142 16.33 22.03 0.17
CA TRP A 142 15.14 22.06 1.05
C TRP A 142 14.24 20.86 0.78
N GLY A 143 13.49 20.43 1.81
CA GLY A 143 12.39 19.49 1.63
C GLY A 143 11.22 20.12 0.86
N TYR A 144 10.50 19.30 0.07
CA TYR A 144 9.27 19.73 -0.61
C TYR A 144 8.11 19.83 0.38
N ARG A 145 7.15 20.70 0.06
CA ARG A 145 5.94 20.97 0.86
C ARG A 145 4.71 20.77 0.00
N GLU A 146 3.55 20.64 0.62
CA GLU A 146 2.26 20.41 -0.07
C GLU A 146 1.88 21.51 -1.07
N ILE A 147 2.44 22.70 -0.91
CA ILE A 147 2.22 23.86 -1.81
C ILE A 147 3.20 23.92 -2.97
N ASP A 148 4.24 23.07 -2.99
CA ASP A 148 5.24 23.10 -4.06
C ASP A 148 4.67 22.43 -5.33
N PRO A 149 5.11 22.88 -6.54
CA PRO A 149 4.55 22.38 -7.80
C PRO A 149 4.73 20.87 -7.97
N LEU A 150 3.67 20.22 -8.46
CA LEU A 150 3.73 18.84 -8.92
C LEU A 150 4.26 18.79 -10.36
N GLY A 151 5.00 17.73 -10.69
CA GLY A 151 5.54 17.51 -12.03
C GLY A 151 6.62 16.46 -12.06
N GLY A 152 6.30 15.31 -12.61
CA GLY A 152 7.26 14.22 -12.82
C GLY A 152 7.82 14.21 -14.23
N HIS A 153 9.03 13.66 -14.40
CA HIS A 153 9.69 13.51 -15.69
C HIS A 153 9.59 12.10 -16.28
N ASP A 154 8.98 11.18 -15.58
CA ASP A 154 8.87 9.78 -15.97
C ASP A 154 7.45 9.23 -15.69
N PRO A 155 7.06 8.09 -16.30
CA PRO A 155 5.71 7.53 -16.14
C PRO A 155 5.36 7.08 -14.72
N TYR A 156 6.34 6.97 -13.82
CA TYR A 156 6.11 6.64 -12.41
C TYR A 156 5.74 7.88 -11.60
N SER A 157 6.35 9.01 -11.92
CA SER A 157 6.21 10.26 -11.17
C SER A 157 5.14 11.22 -11.74
N ALA A 158 4.62 10.91 -12.93
CA ALA A 158 3.61 11.73 -13.62
C ALA A 158 2.19 11.54 -13.03
#